data_bdfd099bd86cd203ad0a1cd509cc06a7
#
_entry.id   bdfd099bd86cd203ad0a1cd509cc06a7
#
_cell.length_a   1.000
_cell.length_b   1.000
_cell.length_c   1.000
_cell.angle_alpha   90.00
_cell.angle_beta   90.00
_cell.angle_gamma   90.00
#
_symmetry.space_group_name_H-M   'P 1'
#
loop_
_entity.id
_entity.type
_entity.pdbx_description
1 polymer ?
#
loop_
_entity_poly.entity_id
_entity_poly.type
_entity_poly.pdbx_seq_one_letter_code
_entity_poly.pdbx_strand_id
1 'polypeptide(L)'
;IGTGSGCIGITMALEIPSSSIIAIDISDSAILTAKKNADMYNLNNIEFLKLDILTQEINNIADMLISNPPYISKEEIPSLMKDVKDFEPMIALTDNSDGLDFYRKFSNIIPHVVKKNGTAILEVGRGDHPDRVKEIFSKSGYNNIDMVKDLNKDKRVFIINNS
;
A
#
# COMPACT_ATOMS: atom_id res chain seq x y z
N ILE A 1 -3.79 -0.53 -2.92
CA ILE A 1 -3.22 0.73 -3.42
C ILE A 1 -1.74 0.50 -3.67
N GLY A 2 -1.20 1.07 -4.79
CA GLY A 2 0.16 0.80 -5.24
C GLY A 2 0.30 -0.66 -5.70
N THR A 3 -0.57 -1.09 -6.62
CA THR A 3 -0.70 -2.53 -6.95
C THR A 3 0.53 -3.09 -7.67
N GLY A 4 1.34 -2.25 -8.31
CA GLY A 4 2.51 -2.68 -9.06
C GLY A 4 2.15 -3.72 -10.14
N SER A 5 2.78 -4.88 -10.08
CA SER A 5 2.48 -6.01 -10.97
C SER A 5 1.17 -6.76 -10.66
N GLY A 6 0.44 -6.33 -9.62
CA GLY A 6 -0.82 -6.93 -9.21
C GLY A 6 -0.71 -8.05 -8.17
N CYS A 7 0.49 -8.35 -7.65
CA CYS A 7 0.72 -9.52 -6.78
C CYS A 7 -0.29 -9.64 -5.63
N ILE A 8 -0.49 -8.59 -4.85
CA ILE A 8 -1.41 -8.63 -3.69
C ILE A 8 -2.86 -8.77 -4.18
N GLY A 9 -3.29 -7.90 -5.11
CA GLY A 9 -4.68 -7.88 -5.60
C GLY A 9 -5.07 -9.19 -6.28
N ILE A 10 -4.21 -9.74 -7.13
CA ILE A 10 -4.42 -11.00 -7.84
C ILE A 10 -4.49 -12.18 -6.85
N THR A 11 -3.56 -12.24 -5.89
CA THR A 11 -3.59 -13.27 -4.85
C THR A 11 -4.90 -13.21 -4.06
N MET A 12 -5.34 -12.02 -3.64
CA MET A 12 -6.62 -11.85 -2.95
C MET A 12 -7.81 -12.28 -3.81
N ALA A 13 -7.80 -11.96 -5.12
CA ALA A 13 -8.85 -12.36 -6.04
C ALA A 13 -8.96 -13.89 -6.21
N LEU A 14 -7.81 -14.57 -6.19
CA LEU A 14 -7.72 -16.04 -6.28
C LEU A 14 -8.18 -16.71 -4.98
N GLU A 15 -7.67 -16.25 -3.84
CA GLU A 15 -7.93 -16.86 -2.54
C GLU A 15 -9.34 -16.58 -2.01
N ILE A 16 -9.93 -15.45 -2.42
CA ILE A 16 -11.29 -15.04 -2.01
C ILE A 16 -12.14 -14.75 -3.27
N PRO A 17 -12.60 -15.77 -3.99
CA PRO A 17 -13.32 -15.57 -5.26
C PRO A 17 -14.62 -14.75 -5.14
N SER A 18 -15.19 -14.67 -3.94
CA SER A 18 -16.38 -13.84 -3.66
C SER A 18 -16.05 -12.35 -3.42
N SER A 19 -14.78 -11.98 -3.36
CA SER A 19 -14.38 -10.60 -3.20
C SER A 19 -14.53 -9.79 -4.50
N SER A 20 -14.71 -8.48 -4.37
CA SER A 20 -14.56 -7.52 -5.46
C SER A 20 -13.36 -6.62 -5.15
N ILE A 21 -12.37 -6.62 -6.01
CA ILE A 21 -11.10 -5.95 -5.77
C ILE A 21 -10.93 -4.78 -6.72
N ILE A 22 -10.50 -3.64 -6.16
CA ILE A 22 -10.10 -2.47 -6.91
C ILE A 22 -8.59 -2.29 -6.67
N ALA A 23 -7.81 -2.51 -7.70
CA ALA A 23 -6.35 -2.40 -7.69
C ALA A 23 -5.92 -1.05 -8.29
N ILE A 24 -5.26 -0.22 -7.51
CA ILE A 24 -4.92 1.16 -7.88
C ILE A 24 -3.41 1.31 -8.01
N ASP A 25 -2.98 2.02 -9.06
CA ASP A 25 -1.60 2.46 -9.22
C ASP A 25 -1.55 3.78 -10.03
N ILE A 26 -0.51 4.57 -9.84
CA ILE A 26 -0.27 5.79 -10.61
C ILE A 26 0.37 5.48 -11.98
N SER A 27 1.07 4.36 -12.10
CA SER A 27 1.86 3.95 -13.26
C SER A 27 1.02 3.19 -14.28
N ASP A 28 0.93 3.71 -15.51
CA ASP A 28 0.30 3.01 -16.63
C ASP A 28 0.95 1.65 -16.91
N SER A 29 2.28 1.56 -16.81
CA SER A 29 3.02 0.32 -17.04
C SER A 29 2.74 -0.73 -15.96
N ALA A 30 2.60 -0.30 -14.70
CA ALA A 30 2.19 -1.17 -13.60
C ALA A 30 0.78 -1.73 -13.84
N ILE A 31 -0.18 -0.86 -14.14
CA ILE A 31 -1.57 -1.26 -14.45
C ILE A 31 -1.62 -2.23 -15.64
N LEU A 32 -0.86 -1.95 -16.72
CA LEU A 32 -0.81 -2.85 -17.88
C LEU A 32 -0.25 -4.22 -17.51
N THR A 33 0.81 -4.25 -16.70
CA THR A 33 1.43 -5.50 -16.23
C THR A 33 0.45 -6.28 -15.34
N ALA A 34 -0.19 -5.59 -14.39
CA ALA A 34 -1.16 -6.21 -13.48
C ALA A 34 -2.36 -6.81 -14.25
N LYS A 35 -2.89 -6.11 -15.25
CA LYS A 35 -3.95 -6.64 -16.13
C LYS A 35 -3.52 -7.92 -16.83
N LYS A 36 -2.33 -7.92 -17.48
CA LYS A 36 -1.79 -9.13 -18.13
C LYS A 36 -1.63 -10.29 -17.16
N ASN A 37 -1.16 -10.03 -15.94
CA ASN A 37 -1.04 -11.06 -14.92
C ASN A 37 -2.40 -11.60 -14.47
N ALA A 38 -3.41 -10.75 -14.30
CA ALA A 38 -4.77 -11.18 -13.95
C ALA A 38 -5.42 -12.00 -15.06
N ASP A 39 -5.21 -11.62 -16.33
CA ASP A 39 -5.73 -12.33 -17.51
C ASP A 39 -5.20 -13.78 -17.57
N MET A 40 -3.95 -14.03 -17.14
CA MET A 40 -3.37 -15.38 -17.08
C MET A 40 -4.16 -16.33 -16.16
N TYR A 41 -4.86 -15.79 -15.17
CA TYR A 41 -5.68 -16.53 -14.22
C TYR A 41 -7.19 -16.44 -14.53
N ASN A 42 -7.59 -15.79 -15.63
CA ASN A 42 -8.98 -15.56 -16.01
C ASN A 42 -9.81 -14.89 -14.89
N LEU A 43 -9.23 -13.96 -14.15
CA LEU A 43 -9.90 -13.26 -13.06
C LEU A 43 -10.93 -12.24 -13.61
N ASN A 44 -12.13 -12.25 -13.02
CA ASN A 44 -13.21 -11.31 -13.34
C ASN A 44 -13.72 -10.50 -12.14
N ASN A 45 -13.09 -10.71 -10.97
CA ASN A 45 -13.42 -10.05 -9.70
C ASN A 45 -12.38 -8.99 -9.28
N ILE A 46 -11.56 -8.54 -10.22
CA ILE A 46 -10.57 -7.49 -10.00
C ILE A 46 -10.65 -6.42 -11.09
N GLU A 47 -10.70 -5.16 -10.68
CA GLU A 47 -10.66 -3.97 -11.54
C GLU A 47 -9.35 -3.21 -11.31
N PHE A 48 -8.79 -2.65 -12.36
CA PHE A 48 -7.55 -1.87 -12.30
C PHE A 48 -7.79 -0.42 -12.66
N LEU A 49 -7.47 0.49 -11.72
CA LEU A 49 -7.64 1.92 -11.88
C LEU A 49 -6.28 2.64 -11.85
N LYS A 50 -6.06 3.54 -12.83
CA LYS A 50 -4.97 4.49 -12.76
C LYS A 50 -5.39 5.69 -11.92
N LEU A 51 -4.71 5.90 -10.78
CA LEU A 51 -5.01 7.01 -9.89
C LEU A 51 -3.80 7.32 -9.02
N ASP A 52 -3.46 8.59 -8.91
CA ASP A 52 -2.49 9.10 -7.93
C ASP A 52 -3.21 9.43 -6.61
N ILE A 53 -3.05 8.57 -5.62
CA ILE A 53 -3.74 8.75 -4.33
C ILE A 53 -3.26 9.96 -3.53
N LEU A 54 -2.07 10.48 -3.81
CA LEU A 54 -1.55 11.66 -3.09
C LEU A 54 -2.31 12.94 -3.51
N THR A 55 -2.73 13.02 -4.77
CA THR A 55 -3.34 14.22 -5.36
C THR A 55 -4.82 14.06 -5.74
N GLN A 56 -5.30 12.83 -5.90
CA GLN A 56 -6.67 12.52 -6.31
C GLN A 56 -7.47 11.88 -5.17
N GLU A 57 -8.79 11.95 -5.27
CA GLU A 57 -9.71 11.35 -4.30
C GLU A 57 -10.11 9.94 -4.73
N ILE A 58 -10.25 9.05 -3.74
CA ILE A 58 -10.83 7.72 -3.90
C ILE A 58 -12.30 7.81 -3.48
N ASN A 59 -13.21 7.52 -4.40
CA ASN A 59 -14.65 7.55 -4.12
C ASN A 59 -15.22 6.17 -3.73
N ASN A 60 -14.40 5.14 -3.75
CA ASN A 60 -14.81 3.78 -3.41
C ASN A 60 -14.67 3.53 -1.90
N ILE A 61 -15.64 2.84 -1.33
CA ILE A 61 -15.62 2.41 0.07
C ILE A 61 -15.45 0.89 0.08
N ALA A 62 -14.45 0.41 0.81
CA ALA A 62 -14.07 -1.00 0.88
C ALA A 62 -14.15 -1.55 2.32
N ASP A 63 -14.29 -2.86 2.44
CA ASP A 63 -14.16 -3.56 3.73
C ASP A 63 -12.70 -3.60 4.19
N MET A 64 -11.76 -3.61 3.22
CA MET A 64 -10.33 -3.67 3.49
C MET A 64 -9.54 -2.80 2.52
N LEU A 65 -8.54 -2.09 3.03
CA LEU A 65 -7.50 -1.38 2.26
C LEU A 65 -6.16 -2.07 2.50
N ILE A 66 -5.45 -2.43 1.43
CA ILE A 66 -4.10 -3.00 1.53
C ILE A 66 -3.14 -2.17 0.70
N SER A 67 -1.96 -1.90 1.23
CA SER A 67 -0.90 -1.20 0.50
C SER A 67 0.49 -1.59 0.98
N ASN A 68 1.40 -1.72 0.02
CA ASN A 68 2.85 -1.64 0.21
C ASN A 68 3.31 -0.37 -0.50
N PRO A 69 3.25 0.79 0.16
CA PRO A 69 3.56 2.06 -0.48
C PRO A 69 5.07 2.28 -0.57
N PRO A 70 5.54 3.18 -1.44
CA PRO A 70 6.91 3.67 -1.40
C PRO A 70 7.22 4.31 -0.03
N TYR A 71 8.24 3.80 0.67
CA TYR A 71 8.58 4.25 2.03
C TYR A 71 10.05 4.64 2.21
N ILE A 72 10.85 4.56 1.16
CA ILE A 72 12.27 4.94 1.22
C ILE A 72 12.37 6.45 1.14
N SER A 73 13.02 7.07 2.11
CA SER A 73 13.25 8.51 2.07
C SER A 73 14.23 8.88 0.95
N LYS A 74 14.12 10.10 0.44
CA LYS A 74 15.03 10.62 -0.58
C LYS A 74 16.50 10.54 -0.14
N GLU A 75 16.76 10.70 1.16
CA GLU A 75 18.11 10.65 1.73
C GLU A 75 18.70 9.24 1.74
N GLU A 76 17.86 8.20 1.83
CA GLU A 76 18.29 6.80 1.84
C GLU A 76 18.58 6.24 0.44
N ILE A 77 18.05 6.85 -0.62
CA ILE A 77 18.24 6.38 -2.01
C ILE A 77 19.72 6.12 -2.36
N PRO A 78 20.69 7.00 -2.01
CA PRO A 78 22.11 6.74 -2.31
C PRO A 78 22.66 5.46 -1.69
N SER A 79 22.12 5.02 -0.54
CA SER A 79 22.58 3.86 0.21
C SER A 79 21.95 2.53 -0.22
N LEU A 80 20.95 2.56 -1.10
CA LEU A 80 20.29 1.36 -1.60
C LEU A 80 21.25 0.43 -2.34
N MET A 81 20.99 -0.86 -2.26
CA MET A 81 21.71 -1.86 -3.06
C MET A 81 21.59 -1.55 -4.54
N LYS A 82 22.66 -1.84 -5.29
CA LYS A 82 22.73 -1.54 -6.71
C LYS A 82 21.58 -2.16 -7.50
N ASP A 83 21.22 -3.40 -7.20
CA ASP A 83 20.14 -4.12 -7.89
C ASP A 83 18.79 -3.43 -7.69
N VAL A 84 18.51 -2.88 -6.50
CA VAL A 84 17.28 -2.11 -6.25
C VAL A 84 17.27 -0.82 -7.10
N LYS A 85 18.40 -0.08 -7.09
CA LYS A 85 18.52 1.17 -7.85
C LYS A 85 18.41 0.99 -9.36
N ASP A 86 19.01 -0.08 -9.90
CA ASP A 86 19.15 -0.29 -11.33
C ASP A 86 17.91 -0.93 -11.95
N PHE A 87 17.11 -1.67 -11.18
CA PHE A 87 16.01 -2.48 -11.70
C PHE A 87 14.63 -2.10 -11.19
N GLU A 88 14.52 -1.42 -10.03
CA GLU A 88 13.22 -1.00 -9.52
C GLU A 88 12.90 0.46 -9.92
N PRO A 89 11.67 0.74 -10.38
CA PRO A 89 11.26 2.10 -10.69
C PRO A 89 11.32 2.99 -9.45
N MET A 90 11.94 4.16 -9.55
CA MET A 90 12.06 5.11 -8.43
C MET A 90 10.72 5.46 -7.78
N ILE A 91 9.65 5.55 -8.59
CA ILE A 91 8.29 5.83 -8.10
C ILE A 91 7.73 4.71 -7.21
N ALA A 92 8.27 3.49 -7.29
CA ALA A 92 7.89 2.37 -6.43
C ALA A 92 8.69 2.33 -5.12
N LEU A 93 9.79 3.09 -5.03
CA LEU A 93 10.71 3.08 -3.90
C LEU A 93 10.49 4.24 -2.93
N THR A 94 10.27 5.44 -3.45
CA THR A 94 10.29 6.67 -2.68
C THR A 94 9.14 7.61 -3.04
N ASP A 95 8.64 8.33 -2.04
CA ASP A 95 7.74 9.47 -2.19
C ASP A 95 8.47 10.77 -2.60
N ASN A 96 9.80 10.71 -2.80
CA ASN A 96 10.70 11.84 -3.01
C ASN A 96 10.76 12.84 -1.84
N SER A 97 10.32 12.44 -0.66
CA SER A 97 10.28 13.21 0.57
C SER A 97 10.98 12.42 1.69
N ASP A 98 10.35 12.30 2.84
CA ASP A 98 10.87 11.62 4.03
C ASP A 98 10.40 10.16 4.18
N GLY A 99 9.76 9.60 3.16
CA GLY A 99 9.23 8.23 3.14
C GLY A 99 7.89 8.06 3.86
N LEU A 100 7.23 9.16 4.25
CA LEU A 100 6.02 9.11 5.09
C LEU A 100 4.78 9.73 4.46
N ASP A 101 4.85 10.30 3.24
CA ASP A 101 3.73 11.02 2.64
C ASP A 101 2.53 10.12 2.38
N PHE A 102 2.75 8.87 1.98
CA PHE A 102 1.68 7.90 1.82
C PHE A 102 0.97 7.59 3.15
N TYR A 103 1.70 7.49 4.24
CA TYR A 103 1.10 7.22 5.56
C TYR A 103 0.33 8.42 6.10
N ARG A 104 0.78 9.64 5.85
CA ARG A 104 0.02 10.88 6.11
C ARG A 104 -1.29 10.87 5.32
N LYS A 105 -1.22 10.52 4.03
CA LYS A 105 -2.42 10.38 3.19
C LYS A 105 -3.34 9.30 3.72
N PHE A 106 -2.83 8.10 4.01
CA PHE A 106 -3.64 7.00 4.53
C PHE A 106 -4.33 7.35 5.84
N SER A 107 -3.65 8.00 6.79
CA SER A 107 -4.25 8.39 8.06
C SER A 107 -5.44 9.33 7.87
N ASN A 108 -5.46 10.12 6.79
CA ASN A 108 -6.55 11.02 6.47
C ASN A 108 -7.68 10.35 5.68
N ILE A 109 -7.37 9.42 4.77
CA ILE A 109 -8.40 8.85 3.88
C ILE A 109 -9.08 7.60 4.43
N ILE A 110 -8.42 6.81 5.27
CA ILE A 110 -8.98 5.57 5.83
C ILE A 110 -10.40 5.76 6.38
N PRO A 111 -10.73 6.82 7.15
CA PRO A 111 -12.09 7.01 7.66
C PRO A 111 -13.16 7.18 6.58
N HIS A 112 -12.74 7.53 5.34
CA HIS A 112 -13.64 7.81 4.23
C HIS A 112 -13.70 6.67 3.20
N VAL A 113 -12.62 5.88 3.07
CA VAL A 113 -12.51 4.83 2.04
C VAL A 113 -12.59 3.42 2.61
N VAL A 114 -12.49 3.26 3.93
CA VAL A 114 -12.67 1.99 4.63
C VAL A 114 -13.96 2.06 5.43
N LYS A 115 -14.81 1.05 5.32
CA LYS A 115 -16.06 0.97 6.09
C LYS A 115 -15.79 1.04 7.59
N LYS A 116 -16.77 1.48 8.36
CA LYS A 116 -16.74 1.32 9.81
C LYS A 116 -16.55 -0.17 10.16
N ASN A 117 -15.65 -0.47 11.09
CA ASN A 117 -15.18 -1.81 11.45
C ASN A 117 -14.41 -2.53 10.32
N GLY A 118 -14.11 -1.85 9.23
CA GLY A 118 -13.18 -2.35 8.20
C GLY A 118 -11.73 -2.16 8.62
N THR A 119 -10.80 -2.68 7.83
CA THR A 119 -9.39 -2.77 8.20
C THR A 119 -8.49 -2.19 7.11
N ALA A 120 -7.47 -1.44 7.50
CA ALA A 120 -6.35 -1.09 6.62
C ALA A 120 -5.10 -1.89 7.02
N ILE A 121 -4.41 -2.47 6.02
CA ILE A 121 -3.18 -3.24 6.18
C ILE A 121 -2.09 -2.55 5.37
N LEU A 122 -1.06 -2.06 6.05
CA LEU A 122 0.00 -1.26 5.45
C LEU A 122 1.37 -1.87 5.75
N GLU A 123 2.15 -2.13 4.70
CA GLU A 123 3.57 -2.44 4.88
C GLU A 123 4.32 -1.17 5.32
N VAL A 124 5.36 -1.36 6.16
CA VAL A 124 6.22 -0.28 6.66
C VAL A 124 7.69 -0.63 6.47
N GLY A 125 8.53 0.39 6.40
CA GLY A 125 9.99 0.27 6.33
C GLY A 125 10.60 -0.35 7.59
N ARG A 126 11.91 -0.41 7.65
CA ARG A 126 12.69 -0.92 8.78
C ARG A 126 13.18 0.21 9.69
N GLY A 127 13.94 -0.15 10.73
CA GLY A 127 14.56 0.80 11.64
C GLY A 127 13.54 1.57 12.48
N ASP A 128 13.62 2.88 12.46
CA ASP A 128 12.71 3.81 13.15
C ASP A 128 11.42 4.12 12.38
N HIS A 129 11.37 3.74 11.09
CA HIS A 129 10.24 4.02 10.22
C HIS A 129 8.88 3.55 10.80
N PRO A 130 8.73 2.31 11.37
CA PRO A 130 7.48 1.88 11.99
C PRO A 130 7.03 2.79 13.13
N ASP A 131 7.96 3.31 13.93
CA ASP A 131 7.62 4.16 15.07
C ASP A 131 7.19 5.57 14.58
N ARG A 132 7.82 6.09 13.54
CA ARG A 132 7.41 7.34 12.86
C ARG A 132 6.02 7.22 12.23
N VAL A 133 5.74 6.10 11.55
CA VAL A 133 4.40 5.81 11.00
C VAL A 133 3.37 5.73 12.11
N LYS A 134 3.68 5.02 13.21
CA LYS A 134 2.78 4.93 14.36
C LYS A 134 2.43 6.30 14.94
N GLU A 135 3.41 7.20 15.01
CA GLU A 135 3.19 8.57 15.48
C GLU A 135 2.19 9.34 14.60
N ILE A 136 2.28 9.19 13.25
CA ILE A 136 1.34 9.81 12.31
C ILE A 136 -0.10 9.34 12.61
N PHE A 137 -0.30 8.03 12.68
CA PHE A 137 -1.62 7.48 12.94
C PHE A 137 -2.15 7.83 14.32
N SER A 138 -1.31 7.83 15.35
CA SER A 138 -1.69 8.24 16.70
C SER A 138 -2.14 9.70 16.76
N LYS A 139 -1.45 10.61 16.05
CA LYS A 139 -1.86 12.02 15.91
C LYS A 139 -3.18 12.19 15.17
N SER A 140 -3.53 11.25 14.30
CA SER A 140 -4.81 11.20 13.57
C SER A 140 -5.91 10.47 14.35
N GLY A 141 -5.67 10.09 15.61
CA GLY A 141 -6.68 9.48 16.49
C GLY A 141 -6.72 7.95 16.49
N TYR A 142 -5.85 7.27 15.75
CA TYR A 142 -5.78 5.81 15.76
C TYR A 142 -4.95 5.31 16.94
N ASN A 143 -5.62 4.78 17.96
CA ASN A 143 -4.98 4.33 19.19
C ASN A 143 -4.69 2.81 19.21
N ASN A 144 -5.45 2.03 18.44
CA ASN A 144 -5.30 0.58 18.34
C ASN A 144 -4.72 0.20 16.98
N ILE A 145 -3.40 0.04 16.93
CA ILE A 145 -2.67 -0.39 15.75
C ILE A 145 -1.97 -1.68 16.11
N ASP A 146 -2.41 -2.78 15.53
CA ASP A 146 -1.72 -4.05 15.64
C ASP A 146 -0.52 -4.06 14.70
N MET A 147 0.54 -4.74 15.11
CA MET A 147 1.80 -4.75 14.38
C MET A 147 2.31 -6.17 14.19
N VAL A 148 2.43 -6.58 12.93
CA VAL A 148 2.96 -7.89 12.56
C VAL A 148 4.44 -7.78 12.22
N LYS A 149 5.19 -8.75 12.70
CA LYS A 149 6.62 -8.89 12.41
C LYS A 149 6.87 -9.88 11.28
N ASP A 150 7.91 -9.60 10.49
CA ASP A 150 8.41 -10.55 9.50
C ASP A 150 9.18 -11.72 10.14
N LEU A 151 9.71 -12.62 9.29
CA LEU A 151 10.49 -13.77 9.74
C LEU A 151 11.80 -13.38 10.46
N ASN A 152 12.31 -12.16 10.21
CA ASN A 152 13.48 -11.61 10.88
C ASN A 152 13.12 -10.92 12.21
N LYS A 153 11.83 -10.93 12.59
CA LYS A 153 11.26 -10.26 13.77
C LYS A 153 11.24 -8.74 13.68
N ASP A 154 11.45 -8.16 12.50
CA ASP A 154 11.27 -6.74 12.26
C ASP A 154 9.78 -6.41 12.12
N LYS A 155 9.37 -5.27 12.67
CA LYS A 155 8.01 -4.73 12.48
C LYS A 155 7.81 -4.39 10.99
N ARG A 156 6.84 -5.03 10.31
CA ARG A 156 6.70 -4.88 8.86
C ARG A 156 5.29 -4.53 8.40
N VAL A 157 4.27 -4.88 9.15
CA VAL A 157 2.89 -4.64 8.75
C VAL A 157 2.09 -4.02 9.88
N PHE A 158 1.40 -2.94 9.57
CA PHE A 158 0.40 -2.33 10.44
C PHE A 158 -0.98 -2.81 10.06
N ILE A 159 -1.78 -3.16 11.05
CA ILE A 159 -3.20 -3.46 10.92
C ILE A 159 -3.95 -2.39 11.70
N ILE A 160 -4.77 -1.62 11.01
CA ILE A 160 -5.48 -0.45 11.54
C ILE A 160 -6.96 -0.71 11.35
N ASN A 161 -7.71 -0.77 12.45
CA ASN A 161 -9.16 -0.93 12.40
C ASN A 161 -9.84 0.44 12.38
N ASN A 162 -10.73 0.65 11.42
CA ASN A 162 -11.54 1.86 11.30
C ASN A 162 -12.76 1.74 12.20
N SER A 163 -12.65 2.20 13.44
CA SER A 163 -13.68 2.08 14.51
C SER A 163 -14.64 3.28 14.54
#